data_0d6fe4da8c426f9fcd90a4e9abf0e929
#
_entry.id   0d6fe4da8c426f9fcd90a4e9abf0e929
#
_cell.length_a   1.000
_cell.length_b   1.000
_cell.length_c   1.000
_cell.angle_alpha   90.00
_cell.angle_beta   90.00
_cell.angle_gamma   90.00
#
_symmetry.space_group_name_H-M   'P 1'
#
loop_
_entity.id
_entity.type
_entity.pdbx_description
1 polymer ?
#
loop_
_entity_poly.entity_id
_entity_poly.type
_entity_poly.pdbx_seq_one_letter_code
_entity_poly.pdbx_strand_id
1 'polypeptide(L)'
;MIDVEEWAEIRRLHRAEKMGIKAIARRLGMARNTVRTALRSEEAPSYVREGRGSAVDAFEPAIRRLLALTPDMPATVVAERIGWTRGITVLRERVAELRPAYAVPEAFGRTEYKAGELCQWDLWFPPYDIPVGYGQTAVLPVLVGVPCYSRWILARMIGSKESADVLGGHLGLLIELGKVPKMGVYDGEPAISIRRGKRLIYTEDYLRLKGTLGMGSIVLAKGHPERKGVVERANGYLETSFMPGRTFGDRDA
;
A
#
# COMPACT_ATOMS: atom_id res chain seq x y z
N MET A 1 17.41 -39.13 -12.61
CA MET A 1 18.31 -37.96 -12.78
C MET A 1 18.80 -37.63 -11.39
N ILE A 2 20.08 -37.37 -11.19
CA ILE A 2 20.61 -37.00 -9.88
C ILE A 2 20.36 -35.53 -9.61
N ASP A 3 20.16 -35.16 -8.37
CA ASP A 3 20.10 -33.77 -7.93
C ASP A 3 21.50 -33.19 -7.57
N VAL A 4 21.53 -31.94 -7.14
CA VAL A 4 22.79 -31.26 -6.79
C VAL A 4 23.44 -31.86 -5.56
N GLU A 5 22.65 -32.32 -4.60
CA GLU A 5 23.14 -32.95 -3.36
C GLU A 5 23.78 -34.31 -3.64
N GLU A 6 23.11 -35.15 -4.39
CA GLU A 6 23.64 -36.45 -4.85
C GLU A 6 24.92 -36.27 -5.67
N TRP A 7 24.97 -35.28 -6.57
CA TRP A 7 26.16 -34.96 -7.35
C TRP A 7 27.34 -34.54 -6.44
N ALA A 8 27.10 -33.67 -5.46
CA ALA A 8 28.10 -33.22 -4.51
C ALA A 8 28.63 -34.39 -3.65
N GLU A 9 27.75 -35.23 -3.17
CA GLU A 9 28.12 -36.41 -2.36
C GLU A 9 28.94 -37.42 -3.15
N ILE A 10 28.61 -37.71 -4.41
CA ILE A 10 29.40 -38.57 -5.30
C ILE A 10 30.84 -38.05 -5.42
N ARG A 11 30.98 -36.75 -5.64
CA ARG A 11 32.29 -36.10 -5.81
C ARG A 11 33.08 -36.09 -4.50
N ARG A 12 32.40 -35.86 -3.36
CA ARG A 12 33.02 -35.94 -2.04
C ARG A 12 33.57 -37.34 -1.76
N LEU A 13 32.76 -38.37 -1.96
CA LEU A 13 33.16 -39.75 -1.75
C LEU A 13 34.36 -40.16 -2.65
N HIS A 14 34.37 -39.69 -3.88
CA HIS A 14 35.46 -39.99 -4.80
C HIS A 14 36.74 -39.20 -4.49
N ARG A 15 36.64 -37.90 -4.25
CA ARG A 15 37.78 -37.00 -4.10
C ARG A 15 38.39 -37.06 -2.70
N ALA A 16 37.55 -37.02 -1.65
CA ALA A 16 37.99 -36.97 -0.27
C ALA A 16 38.24 -38.38 0.31
N GLU A 17 37.30 -39.29 0.08
CA GLU A 17 37.39 -40.66 0.63
C GLU A 17 38.10 -41.66 -0.34
N LYS A 18 38.49 -41.21 -1.53
CA LYS A 18 39.17 -42.02 -2.57
C LYS A 18 38.41 -43.28 -2.96
N MET A 19 37.09 -43.27 -2.81
CA MET A 19 36.25 -44.42 -3.14
C MET A 19 36.15 -44.64 -4.66
N GLY A 20 36.23 -45.90 -5.08
CA GLY A 20 36.05 -46.29 -6.49
C GLY A 20 34.58 -46.24 -6.91
N ILE A 21 34.32 -46.02 -8.19
CA ILE A 21 32.98 -45.88 -8.80
C ILE A 21 32.01 -47.02 -8.39
N LYS A 22 32.53 -48.28 -8.35
CA LYS A 22 31.72 -49.47 -7.94
C LYS A 22 31.29 -49.40 -6.49
N ALA A 23 32.16 -48.89 -5.61
CA ALA A 23 31.86 -48.76 -4.16
C ALA A 23 30.87 -47.62 -3.93
N ILE A 24 31.03 -46.45 -4.61
CA ILE A 24 30.10 -45.33 -4.53
C ILE A 24 28.71 -45.74 -5.05
N ALA A 25 28.64 -46.39 -6.22
CA ALA A 25 27.40 -46.88 -6.81
C ALA A 25 26.62 -47.83 -5.84
N ARG A 26 27.35 -48.72 -5.13
CA ARG A 26 26.74 -49.63 -4.14
C ARG A 26 26.28 -48.85 -2.89
N ARG A 27 27.09 -47.91 -2.39
CA ARG A 27 26.82 -47.14 -1.16
C ARG A 27 25.60 -46.23 -1.31
N LEU A 28 25.45 -45.58 -2.49
CA LEU A 28 24.37 -44.64 -2.78
C LEU A 28 23.16 -45.30 -3.50
N GLY A 29 23.21 -46.62 -3.76
CA GLY A 29 22.12 -47.31 -4.48
C GLY A 29 21.93 -46.88 -5.92
N MET A 30 22.97 -46.37 -6.58
CA MET A 30 22.90 -45.77 -7.93
C MET A 30 23.55 -46.65 -8.98
N ALA A 31 23.14 -46.44 -10.25
CA ALA A 31 23.82 -47.06 -11.37
C ALA A 31 25.26 -46.54 -11.54
N ARG A 32 26.21 -47.43 -11.90
CA ARG A 32 27.61 -47.06 -12.14
C ARG A 32 27.78 -45.97 -13.20
N ASN A 33 26.94 -45.95 -14.22
CA ASN A 33 26.96 -44.96 -15.26
C ASN A 33 26.55 -43.57 -14.76
N THR A 34 25.58 -43.49 -13.81
CA THR A 34 25.18 -42.26 -13.14
C THR A 34 26.35 -41.66 -12.35
N VAL A 35 27.03 -42.50 -11.55
CA VAL A 35 28.23 -42.07 -10.81
C VAL A 35 29.35 -41.62 -11.74
N ARG A 36 29.61 -42.33 -12.85
CA ARG A 36 30.61 -41.94 -13.86
C ARG A 36 30.28 -40.61 -14.53
N THR A 37 29.03 -40.37 -14.87
CA THR A 37 28.55 -39.10 -15.46
C THR A 37 28.72 -37.95 -14.47
N ALA A 38 28.33 -38.14 -13.21
CA ALA A 38 28.50 -37.14 -12.16
C ALA A 38 29.97 -36.73 -11.91
N LEU A 39 30.89 -37.71 -12.01
CA LEU A 39 32.31 -37.45 -11.86
C LEU A 39 32.96 -36.76 -13.06
N ARG A 40 32.40 -36.94 -14.27
CA ARG A 40 32.86 -36.29 -15.51
C ARG A 40 32.31 -34.87 -15.66
N SER A 41 31.14 -34.57 -15.11
CA SER A 41 30.53 -33.25 -15.15
C SER A 41 31.29 -32.31 -14.21
N GLU A 42 31.78 -31.20 -14.72
CA GLU A 42 32.44 -30.16 -13.90
C GLU A 42 31.43 -29.30 -13.14
N GLU A 43 30.23 -29.16 -13.69
CA GLU A 43 29.16 -28.38 -13.12
C GLU A 43 28.08 -29.27 -12.48
N ALA A 44 27.42 -28.73 -11.46
CA ALA A 44 26.28 -29.38 -10.82
C ALA A 44 25.12 -29.51 -11.84
N PRO A 45 24.32 -30.60 -11.79
CA PRO A 45 23.20 -30.74 -12.70
C PRO A 45 22.19 -29.63 -12.47
N SER A 46 21.95 -28.82 -13.50
CA SER A 46 20.89 -27.82 -13.54
C SER A 46 19.74 -28.34 -14.40
N TYR A 47 18.55 -28.43 -13.81
CA TYR A 47 17.36 -28.76 -14.58
C TYR A 47 16.80 -27.48 -15.21
N VAL A 48 17.21 -27.17 -16.41
CA VAL A 48 16.60 -26.12 -17.23
C VAL A 48 15.44 -26.76 -18.00
N ARG A 49 14.22 -26.51 -17.55
CA ARG A 49 13.03 -26.88 -18.31
C ARG A 49 12.91 -25.88 -19.45
N GLU A 50 13.07 -26.34 -20.71
CA GLU A 50 12.70 -25.51 -21.85
C GLU A 50 11.25 -25.07 -21.68
N GLY A 51 11.04 -23.73 -21.66
CA GLY A 51 9.71 -23.14 -21.51
C GLY A 51 8.82 -23.60 -22.67
N ARG A 52 7.80 -24.39 -22.39
CA ARG A 52 6.75 -24.63 -23.36
C ARG A 52 6.04 -23.32 -23.59
N GLY A 53 5.93 -22.87 -24.85
CA GLY A 53 5.19 -21.67 -25.21
C GLY A 53 3.81 -21.62 -24.56
N SER A 54 3.38 -20.44 -24.14
CA SER A 54 2.08 -20.22 -23.52
C SER A 54 1.02 -19.98 -24.59
N ALA A 55 -0.20 -20.42 -24.32
CA ALA A 55 -1.33 -20.16 -25.22
C ALA A 55 -1.61 -18.65 -25.43
N VAL A 56 -1.09 -17.80 -24.53
CA VAL A 56 -1.22 -16.34 -24.61
C VAL A 56 -0.18 -15.70 -25.55
N ASP A 57 0.90 -16.40 -25.89
CA ASP A 57 2.00 -15.85 -26.69
C ASP A 57 1.53 -15.38 -28.08
N ALA A 58 0.59 -16.10 -28.69
CA ALA A 58 -0.01 -15.69 -29.97
C ALA A 58 -0.79 -14.37 -29.88
N PHE A 59 -1.27 -14.00 -28.71
CA PHE A 59 -2.04 -12.78 -28.46
C PHE A 59 -1.17 -11.61 -27.95
N GLU A 60 0.08 -11.86 -27.61
CA GLU A 60 0.97 -10.85 -27.03
C GLU A 60 1.07 -9.56 -27.87
N PRO A 61 1.18 -9.59 -29.21
CA PRO A 61 1.22 -8.36 -30.01
C PRO A 61 -0.07 -7.51 -29.86
N ALA A 62 -1.22 -8.17 -29.72
CA ALA A 62 -2.50 -7.47 -29.52
C ALA A 62 -2.59 -6.89 -28.10
N ILE A 63 -2.15 -7.63 -27.08
CA ILE A 63 -2.08 -7.15 -25.69
C ILE A 63 -1.18 -5.91 -25.60
N ARG A 64 0.01 -5.96 -26.21
CA ARG A 64 0.96 -4.84 -26.22
C ARG A 64 0.36 -3.59 -26.86
N ARG A 65 -0.37 -3.72 -27.96
CA ARG A 65 -1.06 -2.58 -28.60
C ARG A 65 -2.11 -1.95 -27.68
N LEU A 66 -2.90 -2.76 -26.98
CA LEU A 66 -3.91 -2.26 -26.05
C LEU A 66 -3.28 -1.55 -24.83
N LEU A 67 -2.22 -2.13 -24.27
CA LEU A 67 -1.50 -1.52 -23.14
C LEU A 67 -0.76 -0.25 -23.55
N ALA A 68 -0.27 -0.14 -24.77
CA ALA A 68 0.33 1.09 -25.28
C ALA A 68 -0.68 2.26 -25.38
N LEU A 69 -1.95 1.94 -25.68
CA LEU A 69 -3.03 2.95 -25.73
C LEU A 69 -3.59 3.24 -24.35
N THR A 70 -3.71 2.24 -23.51
CA THR A 70 -4.32 2.34 -22.16
C THR A 70 -3.60 1.42 -21.20
N PRO A 71 -2.51 1.87 -20.56
CA PRO A 71 -1.67 1.05 -19.66
C PRO A 71 -2.46 0.39 -18.53
N ASP A 72 -3.48 1.06 -18.00
CA ASP A 72 -4.29 0.60 -16.86
C ASP A 72 -5.49 -0.27 -17.28
N MET A 73 -5.62 -0.62 -18.56
CA MET A 73 -6.74 -1.44 -19.03
C MET A 73 -6.85 -2.74 -18.22
N PRO A 74 -8.01 -3.04 -17.60
CA PRO A 74 -8.20 -4.30 -16.87
C PRO A 74 -8.00 -5.53 -17.76
N ALA A 75 -7.40 -6.59 -17.21
CA ALA A 75 -7.15 -7.83 -17.98
C ALA A 75 -8.44 -8.48 -18.53
N THR A 76 -9.57 -8.27 -17.87
CA THR A 76 -10.90 -8.73 -18.35
C THR A 76 -11.33 -7.98 -19.61
N VAL A 77 -11.06 -6.67 -19.69
CA VAL A 77 -11.34 -5.86 -20.88
C VAL A 77 -10.36 -6.22 -22.00
N VAL A 78 -9.08 -6.44 -21.68
CA VAL A 78 -8.10 -6.97 -22.64
C VAL A 78 -8.59 -8.30 -23.22
N ALA A 79 -9.07 -9.24 -22.38
CA ALA A 79 -9.61 -10.53 -22.82
C ALA A 79 -10.73 -10.37 -23.85
N GLU A 80 -11.69 -9.49 -23.57
CA GLU A 80 -12.79 -9.18 -24.47
C GLU A 80 -12.29 -8.63 -25.82
N ARG A 81 -11.37 -7.67 -25.79
CA ARG A 81 -10.87 -7.00 -27.01
C ARG A 81 -10.03 -7.89 -27.92
N ILE A 82 -9.32 -8.88 -27.34
CA ILE A 82 -8.51 -9.84 -28.14
C ILE A 82 -9.25 -11.13 -28.45
N GLY A 83 -10.52 -11.29 -28.01
CA GLY A 83 -11.28 -12.52 -28.19
C GLY A 83 -10.73 -13.71 -27.40
N TRP A 84 -10.24 -13.48 -26.18
CA TRP A 84 -9.69 -14.53 -25.33
C TRP A 84 -10.80 -15.43 -24.76
N THR A 85 -10.76 -16.72 -25.07
CA THR A 85 -11.79 -17.70 -24.67
C THR A 85 -11.30 -18.72 -23.63
N ARG A 86 -10.05 -18.61 -23.18
CA ARG A 86 -9.44 -19.54 -22.22
C ARG A 86 -9.45 -18.97 -20.79
N GLY A 87 -8.88 -19.72 -19.84
CA GLY A 87 -8.81 -19.28 -18.44
C GLY A 87 -8.16 -17.90 -18.28
N ILE A 88 -8.83 -17.00 -17.56
CA ILE A 88 -8.42 -15.60 -17.40
C ILE A 88 -7.08 -15.45 -16.63
N THR A 89 -6.72 -16.43 -15.81
CA THR A 89 -5.51 -16.37 -14.97
C THR A 89 -4.24 -16.21 -15.79
N VAL A 90 -4.07 -17.02 -16.85
CA VAL A 90 -2.88 -16.96 -17.73
C VAL A 90 -2.77 -15.62 -18.43
N LEU A 91 -3.91 -15.06 -18.88
CA LEU A 91 -3.93 -13.74 -19.50
C LEU A 91 -3.62 -12.64 -18.47
N ARG A 92 -4.17 -12.75 -17.27
CA ARG A 92 -3.92 -11.76 -16.18
C ARG A 92 -2.45 -11.71 -15.78
N GLU A 93 -1.80 -12.86 -15.68
CA GLU A 93 -0.37 -12.95 -15.41
C GLU A 93 0.45 -12.30 -16.52
N ARG A 94 0.15 -12.58 -17.79
CA ARG A 94 0.84 -11.98 -18.93
C ARG A 94 0.61 -10.47 -19.03
N VAL A 95 -0.60 -9.98 -18.80
CA VAL A 95 -0.90 -8.55 -18.75
C VAL A 95 -0.13 -7.87 -17.62
N ALA A 96 -0.04 -8.49 -16.44
CA ALA A 96 0.73 -7.97 -15.32
C ALA A 96 2.23 -7.91 -15.62
N GLU A 97 2.77 -8.92 -16.30
CA GLU A 97 4.17 -8.99 -16.74
C GLU A 97 4.51 -7.90 -17.77
N LEU A 98 3.61 -7.64 -18.72
CA LEU A 98 3.84 -6.68 -19.81
C LEU A 98 3.57 -5.23 -19.41
N ARG A 99 2.64 -4.99 -18.48
CA ARG A 99 2.18 -3.64 -18.07
C ARG A 99 3.30 -2.68 -17.66
N PRO A 100 4.33 -3.06 -16.88
CA PRO A 100 5.40 -2.15 -16.46
C PRO A 100 6.13 -1.46 -17.63
N ALA A 101 6.18 -2.10 -18.81
CA ALA A 101 6.81 -1.52 -20.00
C ALA A 101 5.99 -0.36 -20.62
N TYR A 102 4.73 -0.21 -20.25
CA TYR A 102 3.80 0.82 -20.74
C TYR A 102 3.33 1.76 -19.65
N ALA A 103 3.57 1.42 -18.39
CA ALA A 103 3.30 2.33 -17.28
C ALA A 103 4.12 3.60 -17.49
N VAL A 104 3.44 4.74 -17.68
CA VAL A 104 4.09 6.03 -17.55
C VAL A 104 4.62 6.06 -16.12
N PRO A 105 5.91 6.27 -15.87
CA PRO A 105 6.39 6.46 -14.52
C PRO A 105 5.58 7.63 -13.96
N GLU A 106 4.64 7.36 -13.07
CA GLU A 106 4.15 8.43 -12.22
C GLU A 106 5.39 8.96 -11.52
N ALA A 107 5.78 10.15 -11.89
CA ALA A 107 6.78 10.88 -11.14
C ALA A 107 6.16 11.14 -9.77
N PHE A 108 6.23 10.15 -8.89
CA PHE A 108 6.02 10.34 -7.45
C PHE A 108 7.17 11.23 -6.97
N GLY A 109 7.09 12.50 -7.32
CA GLY A 109 7.88 13.53 -6.70
C GLY A 109 7.57 13.42 -5.22
N ARG A 110 8.54 12.96 -4.43
CA ARG A 110 8.43 12.95 -2.98
C ARG A 110 8.11 14.36 -2.57
N THR A 111 6.87 14.63 -2.19
CA THR A 111 6.44 15.97 -1.78
C THR A 111 7.27 16.35 -0.57
N GLU A 112 8.17 17.30 -0.74
CA GLU A 112 8.95 17.86 0.36
C GLU A 112 8.09 18.88 1.10
N TYR A 113 7.94 18.68 2.39
CA TYR A 113 7.19 19.57 3.27
C TYR A 113 8.16 20.37 4.14
N LYS A 114 7.90 21.65 4.30
CA LYS A 114 8.64 22.50 5.22
C LYS A 114 7.96 22.52 6.60
N ALA A 115 8.76 22.71 7.65
CA ALA A 115 8.24 22.80 9.02
C ALA A 115 7.19 23.92 9.14
N GLY A 116 6.04 23.62 9.75
CA GLY A 116 4.96 24.56 9.99
C GLY A 116 4.18 25.01 8.74
N GLU A 117 4.44 24.41 7.57
CA GLU A 117 3.80 24.84 6.33
C GLU A 117 2.40 24.25 6.18
N LEU A 118 2.27 22.94 6.26
CA LEU A 118 1.02 22.22 6.01
C LEU A 118 0.64 21.32 7.18
N CYS A 119 -0.65 21.25 7.50
CA CYS A 119 -1.25 20.26 8.36
C CYS A 119 -2.46 19.65 7.64
N GLN A 120 -2.50 18.33 7.50
CA GLN A 120 -3.65 17.62 6.96
C GLN A 120 -4.60 17.27 8.10
N TRP A 121 -5.90 17.47 7.84
CA TRP A 121 -6.99 17.22 8.78
C TRP A 121 -7.99 16.25 8.21
N ASP A 122 -8.49 15.35 9.08
CA ASP A 122 -9.52 14.37 8.73
C ASP A 122 -10.40 14.06 9.94
N LEU A 123 -11.60 13.54 9.67
CA LEU A 123 -12.45 12.91 10.66
C LEU A 123 -12.33 11.39 10.50
N TRP A 124 -11.79 10.76 11.51
CA TRP A 124 -11.70 9.30 11.62
C TRP A 124 -12.74 8.78 12.61
N PHE A 125 -13.23 7.56 12.40
CA PHE A 125 -14.20 6.91 13.27
C PHE A 125 -13.59 5.63 13.84
N PRO A 126 -13.61 5.44 15.18
CA PRO A 126 -13.20 4.18 15.78
C PRO A 126 -13.99 2.99 15.21
N PRO A 127 -13.37 1.81 15.08
CA PRO A 127 -14.03 0.63 14.53
C PRO A 127 -15.03 -0.03 15.50
N TYR A 128 -15.08 0.45 16.74
CA TYR A 128 -16.00 -0.03 17.77
C TYR A 128 -16.40 1.09 18.73
N ASP A 129 -17.47 0.86 19.50
CA ASP A 129 -17.99 1.80 20.47
C ASP A 129 -17.00 2.09 21.60
N ILE A 130 -16.90 3.36 21.97
CA ILE A 130 -16.06 3.83 23.07
C ILE A 130 -16.96 4.33 24.23
N PRO A 131 -16.61 4.09 25.49
CA PRO A 131 -17.32 4.65 26.62
C PRO A 131 -17.35 6.18 26.56
N VAL A 132 -18.54 6.76 26.66
CA VAL A 132 -18.76 8.22 26.62
C VAL A 132 -19.23 8.79 27.95
N GLY A 133 -19.17 7.98 29.00
CA GLY A 133 -19.63 8.32 30.34
C GLY A 133 -21.03 7.79 30.66
N TYR A 134 -21.39 7.81 31.93
CA TYR A 134 -22.72 7.36 32.46
C TYR A 134 -23.12 5.94 32.00
N GLY A 135 -22.16 5.04 31.80
CA GLY A 135 -22.40 3.67 31.32
C GLY A 135 -22.83 3.59 29.85
N GLN A 136 -22.76 4.67 29.10
CA GLN A 136 -23.08 4.71 27.68
C GLN A 136 -21.85 4.51 26.82
N THR A 137 -22.04 3.95 25.65
CA THR A 137 -21.02 3.79 24.61
C THR A 137 -21.50 4.39 23.29
N ALA A 138 -20.58 4.91 22.48
CA ALA A 138 -20.88 5.45 21.15
C ALA A 138 -19.66 5.41 20.25
N VAL A 139 -19.88 5.41 18.92
CA VAL A 139 -18.87 5.72 17.92
C VAL A 139 -18.91 7.22 17.67
N LEU A 140 -18.00 7.96 18.29
CA LEU A 140 -17.85 9.40 18.06
C LEU A 140 -16.73 9.70 17.08
N PRO A 141 -16.83 10.80 16.31
CA PRO A 141 -15.79 11.21 15.40
C PRO A 141 -14.51 11.63 16.17
N VAL A 142 -13.38 11.25 15.64
CA VAL A 142 -12.06 11.70 16.12
C VAL A 142 -11.50 12.66 15.08
N LEU A 143 -11.26 13.90 15.47
CA LEU A 143 -10.55 14.85 14.63
C LEU A 143 -9.06 14.50 14.68
N VAL A 144 -8.50 14.17 13.51
CA VAL A 144 -7.09 13.84 13.34
C VAL A 144 -6.40 14.94 12.57
N GLY A 145 -5.30 15.47 13.12
CA GLY A 145 -4.45 16.46 12.50
C GLY A 145 -3.01 15.96 12.37
N VAL A 146 -2.40 16.10 11.18
CA VAL A 146 -1.02 15.67 10.99
C VAL A 146 -0.22 16.76 10.29
N PRO A 147 0.68 17.47 11.02
CA PRO A 147 1.67 18.34 10.40
C PRO A 147 2.52 17.55 9.40
N CYS A 148 2.51 17.97 8.14
CA CYS A 148 3.10 17.18 7.06
C CYS A 148 4.61 17.01 7.15
N TYR A 149 5.33 17.90 7.83
CA TYR A 149 6.76 17.80 8.03
C TYR A 149 7.13 16.81 9.16
N SER A 150 6.58 17.02 10.37
CA SER A 150 6.94 16.23 11.55
C SER A 150 6.28 14.86 11.58
N ARG A 151 5.14 14.69 10.90
CA ARG A 151 4.28 13.49 10.95
C ARG A 151 3.71 13.21 12.35
N TRP A 152 3.76 14.18 13.25
CA TRP A 152 3.17 14.06 14.57
C TRP A 152 1.67 13.91 14.47
N ILE A 153 1.10 12.91 15.11
CA ILE A 153 -0.33 12.65 15.08
C ILE A 153 -0.98 13.40 16.24
N LEU A 154 -1.88 14.32 15.91
CA LEU A 154 -2.80 14.96 16.82
C LEU A 154 -4.14 14.27 16.65
N ALA A 155 -4.75 13.82 17.72
CA ALA A 155 -6.06 13.16 17.66
C ALA A 155 -6.90 13.54 18.87
N ARG A 156 -8.16 13.91 18.63
CA ARG A 156 -9.11 14.26 19.70
C ARG A 156 -10.51 13.78 19.33
N MET A 157 -11.13 13.02 20.21
CA MET A 157 -12.53 12.67 20.06
C MET A 157 -13.41 13.92 20.29
N ILE A 158 -14.36 14.15 19.40
CA ILE A 158 -15.30 15.29 19.45
C ILE A 158 -16.72 14.78 19.56
N GLY A 159 -17.64 15.62 20.04
CA GLY A 159 -19.01 15.23 20.32
C GLY A 159 -19.83 14.89 19.08
N SER A 160 -19.59 15.59 17.98
CA SER A 160 -20.33 15.42 16.72
C SER A 160 -19.54 15.96 15.53
N LYS A 161 -20.14 15.88 14.32
CA LYS A 161 -19.61 16.54 13.10
C LYS A 161 -20.10 17.97 12.92
N GLU A 162 -20.83 18.50 13.88
CA GLU A 162 -21.31 19.88 13.83
C GLU A 162 -20.16 20.89 13.88
N SER A 163 -20.37 22.05 13.28
CA SER A 163 -19.32 23.07 13.15
C SER A 163 -18.68 23.41 14.50
N ALA A 164 -19.46 23.55 15.56
CA ALA A 164 -18.95 23.90 16.88
C ALA A 164 -17.95 22.87 17.41
N ASP A 165 -18.28 21.57 17.32
CA ASP A 165 -17.45 20.47 17.80
C ASP A 165 -16.18 20.32 16.96
N VAL A 166 -16.33 20.37 15.63
CA VAL A 166 -15.18 20.26 14.70
C VAL A 166 -14.21 21.42 14.87
N LEU A 167 -14.73 22.65 14.89
CA LEU A 167 -13.87 23.84 15.03
C LEU A 167 -13.29 23.98 16.43
N GLY A 168 -14.04 23.61 17.46
CA GLY A 168 -13.55 23.50 18.83
C GLY A 168 -12.42 22.46 18.97
N GLY A 169 -12.58 21.31 18.31
CA GLY A 169 -11.56 20.28 18.21
C GLY A 169 -10.26 20.79 17.54
N HIS A 170 -10.39 21.50 16.41
CA HIS A 170 -9.22 22.13 15.74
C HIS A 170 -8.50 23.08 16.67
N LEU A 171 -9.23 23.99 17.31
CA LEU A 171 -8.63 24.95 18.23
C LEU A 171 -7.90 24.24 19.38
N GLY A 172 -8.53 23.23 19.98
CA GLY A 172 -7.94 22.45 21.06
C GLY A 172 -6.63 21.76 20.64
N LEU A 173 -6.62 21.11 19.48
CA LEU A 173 -5.41 20.44 18.96
C LEU A 173 -4.31 21.43 18.54
N LEU A 174 -4.67 22.61 18.04
CA LEU A 174 -3.69 23.65 17.73
C LEU A 174 -3.07 24.28 19.00
N ILE A 175 -3.84 24.40 20.06
CA ILE A 175 -3.34 24.82 21.38
C ILE A 175 -2.35 23.78 21.92
N GLU A 176 -2.71 22.49 21.84
CA GLU A 176 -1.84 21.37 22.24
C GLU A 176 -0.54 21.33 21.42
N LEU A 177 -0.63 21.53 20.12
CA LEU A 177 0.53 21.63 19.23
C LEU A 177 1.41 22.84 19.55
N GLY A 178 0.84 23.89 20.16
CA GLY A 178 1.51 25.14 20.48
C GLY A 178 1.91 25.99 19.26
N LYS A 179 1.41 25.65 18.07
CA LYS A 179 1.70 26.31 16.79
C LYS A 179 0.52 26.24 15.85
N VAL A 180 0.38 27.27 15.03
CA VAL A 180 -0.59 27.30 13.92
C VAL A 180 0.16 27.03 12.60
N PRO A 181 -0.21 26.02 11.82
CA PRO A 181 0.37 25.80 10.50
C PRO A 181 -0.07 26.91 9.54
N LYS A 182 0.77 27.20 8.53
CA LYS A 182 0.41 28.21 7.52
C LYS A 182 -0.85 27.82 6.74
N MET A 183 -1.02 26.53 6.46
CA MET A 183 -2.12 26.02 5.66
C MET A 183 -2.73 24.75 6.31
N GLY A 184 -4.05 24.72 6.45
CA GLY A 184 -4.83 23.51 6.71
C GLY A 184 -5.29 22.85 5.41
N VAL A 185 -5.17 21.53 5.31
CA VAL A 185 -5.62 20.74 4.16
C VAL A 185 -6.79 19.87 4.59
N TYR A 186 -7.92 19.94 3.90
CA TYR A 186 -9.21 19.33 4.24
C TYR A 186 -9.80 18.54 3.07
N ASP A 187 -10.58 17.51 3.37
CA ASP A 187 -11.31 16.71 2.36
C ASP A 187 -12.81 17.06 2.34
N GLY A 188 -13.12 18.31 2.03
CA GLY A 188 -14.51 18.72 1.82
C GLY A 188 -15.44 18.54 3.01
N GLU A 189 -14.92 18.60 4.23
CA GLU A 189 -15.67 18.50 5.49
C GLU A 189 -16.74 19.60 5.54
N PRO A 190 -18.04 19.26 5.78
CA PRO A 190 -19.13 20.25 5.78
C PRO A 190 -18.97 21.37 6.80
N ALA A 191 -18.35 21.10 7.95
CA ALA A 191 -18.04 22.11 8.95
C ALA A 191 -17.04 23.15 8.45
N ILE A 192 -16.22 22.82 7.46
CA ILE A 192 -15.18 23.67 6.87
C ILE A 192 -15.71 24.35 5.60
N SER A 193 -16.30 23.58 4.70
CA SER A 193 -16.74 24.08 3.38
C SER A 193 -17.84 23.23 2.76
N ILE A 194 -18.64 23.89 1.93
CA ILE A 194 -19.66 23.25 1.10
C ILE A 194 -19.39 23.51 -0.39
N ARG A 195 -19.80 22.58 -1.25
CA ARG A 195 -19.75 22.79 -2.71
C ARG A 195 -21.14 23.09 -3.25
N ARG A 196 -21.26 24.20 -3.99
CA ARG A 196 -22.43 24.51 -4.81
C ARG A 196 -22.02 24.48 -6.27
N GLY A 197 -22.31 23.36 -6.94
CA GLY A 197 -21.81 23.10 -8.29
C GLY A 197 -20.26 23.05 -8.31
N LYS A 198 -19.63 23.89 -9.13
CA LYS A 198 -18.16 24.00 -9.22
C LYS A 198 -17.53 24.93 -8.17
N ARG A 199 -18.34 25.68 -7.42
CA ARG A 199 -17.87 26.69 -6.47
C ARG A 199 -17.71 26.08 -5.09
N LEU A 200 -16.53 26.27 -4.46
CA LEU A 200 -16.26 26.00 -3.08
C LEU A 200 -16.61 27.23 -2.23
N ILE A 201 -17.38 27.02 -1.17
CA ILE A 201 -17.81 28.07 -0.25
C ILE A 201 -17.41 27.61 1.16
N TYR A 202 -16.58 28.39 1.83
CA TYR A 202 -16.26 28.15 3.24
C TYR A 202 -17.42 28.54 4.14
N THR A 203 -17.60 27.82 5.26
CA THR A 203 -18.58 28.19 6.28
C THR A 203 -18.15 29.47 7.00
N GLU A 204 -19.11 30.24 7.52
CA GLU A 204 -18.82 31.52 8.19
C GLU A 204 -18.00 31.31 9.45
N ASP A 205 -18.32 30.28 10.24
CA ASP A 205 -17.62 29.96 11.48
C ASP A 205 -16.17 29.54 11.20
N TYR A 206 -15.95 28.76 10.13
CA TYR A 206 -14.58 28.43 9.72
C TYR A 206 -13.80 29.67 9.23
N LEU A 207 -14.44 30.58 8.54
CA LEU A 207 -13.79 31.83 8.12
C LEU A 207 -13.39 32.70 9.30
N ARG A 208 -14.22 32.75 10.36
CA ARG A 208 -13.89 33.40 11.63
C ARG A 208 -12.67 32.76 12.28
N LEU A 209 -12.68 31.44 12.47
CA LEU A 209 -11.55 30.69 13.05
C LEU A 209 -10.27 30.91 12.26
N LYS A 210 -10.34 30.70 10.95
CA LYS A 210 -9.23 30.88 10.00
C LYS A 210 -8.63 32.28 10.07
N GLY A 211 -9.49 33.30 10.10
CA GLY A 211 -9.07 34.71 10.19
C GLY A 211 -8.38 35.00 11.53
N THR A 212 -8.94 34.51 12.63
CA THR A 212 -8.36 34.65 13.97
C THR A 212 -6.98 34.00 14.09
N LEU A 213 -6.81 32.81 13.47
CA LEU A 213 -5.56 32.06 13.51
C LEU A 213 -4.54 32.53 12.45
N GLY A 214 -4.93 33.34 11.48
CA GLY A 214 -4.07 33.74 10.36
C GLY A 214 -3.67 32.57 9.44
N MET A 215 -4.49 31.52 9.37
CA MET A 215 -4.20 30.29 8.65
C MET A 215 -4.83 30.29 7.25
N GLY A 216 -4.11 29.76 6.26
CA GLY A 216 -4.65 29.47 4.94
C GLY A 216 -5.36 28.10 4.88
N SER A 217 -6.06 27.82 3.77
CA SER A 217 -6.81 26.57 3.59
C SER A 217 -6.72 26.04 2.18
N ILE A 218 -6.60 24.73 2.06
CA ILE A 218 -6.71 23.98 0.83
C ILE A 218 -7.80 22.92 1.05
N VAL A 219 -8.85 22.95 0.24
CA VAL A 219 -9.86 21.89 0.23
C VAL A 219 -9.65 21.06 -1.02
N LEU A 220 -9.36 19.78 -0.81
CA LEU A 220 -9.07 18.84 -1.89
C LEU A 220 -10.32 18.60 -2.75
N ALA A 221 -10.11 18.44 -4.05
CA ALA A 221 -11.17 17.99 -4.94
C ALA A 221 -11.41 16.48 -4.73
N LYS A 222 -12.68 16.05 -4.83
CA LYS A 222 -12.98 14.59 -4.83
C LYS A 222 -12.20 13.92 -5.96
N GLY A 223 -11.55 12.78 -5.64
CA GLY A 223 -10.83 11.97 -6.62
C GLY A 223 -9.31 12.18 -6.68
N HIS A 224 -8.71 12.87 -5.71
CA HIS A 224 -7.25 13.02 -5.58
C HIS A 224 -6.73 12.47 -4.25
N PRO A 225 -6.85 11.15 -4.01
CA PRO A 225 -6.46 10.51 -2.74
C PRO A 225 -4.96 10.68 -2.45
N GLU A 226 -4.10 10.76 -3.50
CA GLU A 226 -2.66 10.92 -3.36
C GLU A 226 -2.24 12.15 -2.55
N ARG A 227 -3.08 13.18 -2.50
CA ARG A 227 -2.83 14.42 -1.75
C ARG A 227 -3.14 14.33 -0.26
N LYS A 228 -3.79 13.24 0.18
CA LYS A 228 -4.22 13.01 1.57
C LYS A 228 -3.38 11.94 2.29
N GLY A 229 -2.43 11.34 1.63
CA GLY A 229 -1.67 10.18 2.11
C GLY A 229 -0.94 10.34 3.45
N VAL A 230 -0.85 11.56 4.00
CA VAL A 230 -0.22 11.79 5.31
C VAL A 230 -1.20 11.44 6.42
N VAL A 231 -2.41 12.00 6.39
CA VAL A 231 -3.43 11.75 7.43
C VAL A 231 -4.04 10.35 7.28
N GLU A 232 -4.14 9.81 6.07
CA GLU A 232 -4.59 8.42 5.86
C GLU A 232 -3.67 7.39 6.52
N ARG A 233 -2.36 7.62 6.49
CA ARG A 233 -1.41 6.77 7.24
C ARG A 233 -1.57 6.89 8.74
N ALA A 234 -1.92 8.07 9.25
CA ALA A 234 -2.22 8.26 10.66
C ALA A 234 -3.50 7.51 11.06
N ASN A 235 -4.56 7.57 10.25
CA ASN A 235 -5.78 6.80 10.46
C ASN A 235 -5.47 5.30 10.48
N GLY A 236 -4.69 4.79 9.51
CA GLY A 236 -4.24 3.40 9.50
C GLY A 236 -3.43 3.01 10.74
N TYR A 237 -2.59 3.90 11.27
CA TYR A 237 -1.89 3.66 12.54
C TYR A 237 -2.87 3.59 13.71
N LEU A 238 -3.87 4.47 13.78
CA LEU A 238 -4.90 4.42 14.82
C LEU A 238 -5.64 3.08 14.79
N GLU A 239 -6.03 2.59 13.60
CA GLU A 239 -6.75 1.32 13.44
C GLU A 239 -5.90 0.09 13.76
N THR A 240 -4.65 0.06 13.30
CA THR A 240 -3.85 -1.17 13.32
C THR A 240 -2.87 -1.26 14.49
N SER A 241 -2.53 -0.13 15.10
CA SER A 241 -1.47 -0.08 16.11
C SER A 241 -1.90 0.60 17.41
N PHE A 242 -2.74 1.64 17.35
CA PHE A 242 -3.17 2.36 18.55
C PHE A 242 -4.36 1.68 19.23
N MET A 243 -5.44 1.39 18.48
CA MET A 243 -6.68 0.84 19.04
C MET A 243 -6.61 -0.63 19.50
N PRO A 244 -5.91 -1.56 18.80
CA PRO A 244 -5.92 -2.96 19.19
C PRO A 244 -5.38 -3.20 20.60
N GLY A 245 -6.17 -3.92 21.40
CA GLY A 245 -5.81 -4.28 22.79
C GLY A 245 -5.90 -3.15 23.80
N ARG A 246 -6.36 -1.96 23.42
CA ARG A 246 -6.62 -0.86 24.35
C ARG A 246 -8.06 -0.86 24.82
N THR A 247 -8.24 -0.44 26.05
CA THR A 247 -9.54 -0.16 26.66
C THR A 247 -9.55 1.29 27.12
N PHE A 248 -10.67 1.95 26.92
CA PHE A 248 -10.85 3.36 27.29
C PHE A 248 -11.86 3.47 28.42
N GLY A 249 -11.56 4.29 29.43
CA GLY A 249 -12.46 4.53 30.55
C GLY A 249 -13.59 5.50 30.22
N ASP A 250 -13.27 6.48 29.38
CA ASP A 250 -14.20 7.50 28.86
C ASP A 250 -13.67 8.06 27.53
N ARG A 251 -14.36 9.08 27.00
CA ARG A 251 -13.97 9.72 25.72
C ARG A 251 -12.69 10.54 25.79
N ASP A 252 -12.26 10.91 26.98
CA ASP A 252 -11.08 11.76 27.22
C ASP A 252 -9.85 10.91 27.58
N ALA A 253 -10.01 9.58 27.71
CA ALA A 253 -8.96 8.61 27.95
C ALA A 253 -8.21 8.25 26.66
#